data_9e45f2d3ab683998a0ba3f4e52885fe7
#
_entry.id   9e45f2d3ab683998a0ba3f4e52885fe7
#
_cell.length_a   1.000
_cell.length_b   1.000
_cell.length_c   1.000
_cell.angle_alpha   90.00
_cell.angle_beta   90.00
_cell.angle_gamma   90.00
#
_symmetry.space_group_name_H-M   'P 1'
#
loop_
_entity.id
_entity.type
_entity.pdbx_description
1 polymer ?
#
loop_
_entity_poly.entity_id
_entity_poly.type
_entity_poly.pdbx_seq_one_letter_code
_entity_poly.pdbx_strand_id
1 'polypeptide(L)'
;MEAAEKYGASAVGVQRVSTEAIVKYSSVKISPLEERIYAVSDMNEKPRPEEMFSNYAILGRYVLKSDIFDILENLRPGYGGEIQLTDGLRELCMRDKMIAVDFEGRRYDTGNLNGFLEATIDFALDHKATGPWLRRFIKEKAKQL
;
A
#
# COMPACT_ATOMS: atom_id res chain seq x y z
N MET A 1 -2.23 -5.96 12.75
CA MET A 1 -1.60 -6.95 13.64
C MET A 1 -2.60 -8.03 14.01
N GLU A 2 -3.76 -7.70 14.59
CA GLU A 2 -4.80 -8.67 14.98
C GLU A 2 -5.16 -9.70 13.90
N ALA A 3 -5.34 -9.27 12.64
CA ALA A 3 -5.61 -10.19 11.55
C ALA A 3 -4.45 -11.18 11.30
N ALA A 4 -3.20 -10.72 11.34
CA ALA A 4 -2.03 -11.58 11.18
C ALA A 4 -1.94 -12.65 12.28
N GLU A 5 -2.22 -12.26 13.52
CA GLU A 5 -2.29 -13.16 14.67
C GLU A 5 -3.44 -14.16 14.55
N LYS A 6 -4.64 -13.67 14.22
CA LYS A 6 -5.85 -14.50 14.04
C LYS A 6 -5.66 -15.61 13.01
N TYR A 7 -5.00 -15.30 11.88
CA TYR A 7 -4.79 -16.26 10.79
C TYR A 7 -3.45 -17.01 10.88
N GLY A 8 -2.56 -16.63 11.82
CA GLY A 8 -1.21 -17.16 11.90
C GLY A 8 -0.40 -16.94 10.62
N ALA A 9 -0.63 -15.81 9.94
CA ALA A 9 -0.18 -15.53 8.57
C ALA A 9 0.59 -14.20 8.51
N SER A 10 1.48 -14.07 7.53
CA SER A 10 1.99 -12.76 7.12
C SER A 10 0.86 -11.92 6.53
N ALA A 11 0.88 -10.60 6.75
CA ALA A 11 -0.16 -9.70 6.29
C ALA A 11 0.40 -8.51 5.52
N VAL A 12 -0.25 -8.15 4.43
CA VAL A 12 0.02 -6.94 3.66
C VAL A 12 -1.18 -6.00 3.72
N GLY A 13 -0.92 -4.71 3.94
CA GLY A 13 -1.95 -3.69 3.87
C GLY A 13 -2.23 -3.31 2.43
N VAL A 14 -3.50 -3.38 2.03
CA VAL A 14 -3.94 -3.05 0.67
C VAL A 14 -5.04 -2.00 0.68
N GLN A 15 -5.20 -1.30 -0.43
CA GLN A 15 -6.39 -0.49 -0.74
C GLN A 15 -6.74 -0.61 -2.21
N ARG A 16 -8.00 -0.45 -2.53
CA ARG A 16 -8.47 -0.41 -3.90
C ARG A 16 -8.05 0.91 -4.54
N VAL A 17 -7.41 0.82 -5.70
CA VAL A 17 -7.00 1.97 -6.53
C VAL A 17 -7.66 1.88 -7.91
N SER A 18 -7.55 2.95 -8.72
CA SER A 18 -8.04 2.90 -10.09
C SER A 18 -7.18 1.97 -10.95
N THR A 19 -7.74 1.51 -12.07
CA THR A 19 -7.03 0.65 -13.02
C THR A 19 -5.80 1.35 -13.62
N GLU A 20 -5.85 2.68 -13.78
CA GLU A 20 -4.72 3.49 -14.27
C GLU A 20 -3.64 3.66 -13.21
N ALA A 21 -4.01 3.58 -11.94
CA ALA A 21 -3.07 3.78 -10.84
C ALA A 21 -2.32 2.50 -10.45
N ILE A 22 -2.95 1.31 -10.63
CA ILE A 22 -2.38 0.03 -10.13
C ILE A 22 -1.00 -0.28 -10.73
N VAL A 23 -0.74 0.13 -11.98
CA VAL A 23 0.54 -0.08 -12.68
C VAL A 23 1.74 0.62 -12.01
N LYS A 24 1.47 1.48 -11.02
CA LYS A 24 2.50 2.16 -10.21
C LYS A 24 2.83 1.42 -8.91
N TYR A 25 2.07 0.38 -8.59
CA TYR A 25 2.11 -0.35 -7.31
C TYR A 25 2.21 -1.85 -7.57
N SER A 26 2.26 -2.63 -6.49
CA SER A 26 2.14 -4.09 -6.59
C SER A 26 0.67 -4.49 -6.62
N SER A 27 0.25 -5.27 -7.61
CA SER A 27 -1.07 -5.89 -7.70
C SER A 27 -1.10 -7.24 -7.01
N VAL A 28 -2.20 -7.58 -6.33
CA VAL A 28 -2.35 -8.84 -5.59
C VAL A 28 -3.50 -9.69 -6.12
N LYS A 29 -3.27 -11.01 -6.17
CA LYS A 29 -4.29 -12.00 -6.44
C LYS A 29 -4.91 -12.44 -5.13
N ILE A 30 -6.18 -12.09 -4.92
CA ILE A 30 -6.86 -12.28 -3.64
C ILE A 30 -8.15 -13.07 -3.79
N SER A 31 -8.54 -13.74 -2.69
CA SER A 31 -9.86 -14.34 -2.50
C SER A 31 -10.43 -13.96 -1.13
N PRO A 32 -11.75 -13.67 -1.01
CA PRO A 32 -12.35 -13.24 0.24
C PRO A 32 -12.22 -14.31 1.35
N LEU A 33 -11.89 -13.89 2.57
CA LEU A 33 -11.96 -14.70 3.78
C LEU A 33 -13.07 -14.18 4.71
N GLU A 34 -13.07 -12.89 4.94
CA GLU A 34 -14.09 -12.15 5.70
C GLU A 34 -14.13 -10.70 5.24
N GLU A 35 -14.96 -9.87 5.86
CA GLU A 35 -15.04 -8.46 5.52
C GLU A 35 -13.66 -7.80 5.58
N ARG A 36 -13.20 -7.24 4.43
CA ARG A 36 -11.92 -6.52 4.28
C ARG A 36 -10.65 -7.35 4.54
N ILE A 37 -10.78 -8.68 4.67
CA ILE A 37 -9.65 -9.61 4.80
C ILE A 37 -9.73 -10.64 3.68
N TYR A 38 -8.61 -10.83 3.01
CA TYR A 38 -8.49 -11.68 1.83
C TYR A 38 -7.30 -12.62 1.99
N ALA A 39 -7.42 -13.85 1.51
CA ALA A 39 -6.25 -14.70 1.27
C ALA A 39 -5.50 -14.18 0.04
N VAL A 40 -4.18 -14.13 0.12
CA VAL A 40 -3.31 -13.79 -1.01
C VAL A 40 -2.74 -15.08 -1.60
N SER A 41 -2.81 -15.22 -2.92
CA SER A 41 -2.27 -16.38 -3.63
C SER A 41 -1.15 -16.03 -4.61
N ASP A 42 -1.03 -14.78 -5.02
CA ASP A 42 0.05 -14.28 -5.89
C ASP A 42 0.13 -12.74 -5.86
N MET A 43 1.23 -12.17 -6.33
CA MET A 43 1.40 -10.73 -6.50
C MET A 43 2.47 -10.43 -7.54
N ASN A 44 2.41 -9.22 -8.11
CA ASN A 44 3.42 -8.72 -9.05
C ASN A 44 3.66 -7.23 -8.87
N GLU A 45 4.92 -6.82 -9.04
CA GLU A 45 5.38 -5.43 -8.93
C GLU A 45 5.16 -4.70 -10.25
N LYS A 46 4.51 -3.53 -10.21
CA LYS A 46 4.28 -2.64 -11.34
C LYS A 46 3.86 -3.40 -12.61
N PRO A 47 2.77 -4.18 -12.55
CA PRO A 47 2.34 -5.02 -13.65
C PRO A 47 1.96 -4.18 -14.88
N ARG A 48 2.11 -4.76 -16.05
CA ARG A 48 1.43 -4.24 -17.24
C ARG A 48 -0.09 -4.42 -17.07
N PRO A 49 -0.92 -3.62 -17.77
CA PRO A 49 -2.38 -3.70 -17.61
C PRO A 49 -2.96 -5.12 -17.77
N GLU A 50 -2.40 -5.90 -18.68
CA GLU A 50 -2.82 -7.29 -18.96
C GLU A 50 -2.34 -8.31 -17.91
N GLU A 51 -1.41 -7.92 -17.04
CA GLU A 51 -0.82 -8.78 -16.00
C GLU A 51 -1.40 -8.51 -14.62
N MET A 52 -2.30 -7.54 -14.49
CA MET A 52 -2.91 -7.20 -13.21
C MET A 52 -3.76 -8.35 -12.68
N PHE A 53 -3.56 -8.69 -11.41
CA PHE A 53 -4.43 -9.65 -10.71
C PHE A 53 -5.72 -9.00 -10.21
N SER A 54 -5.63 -7.78 -9.70
CA SER A 54 -6.77 -7.02 -9.18
C SER A 54 -6.41 -5.53 -9.05
N ASN A 55 -7.39 -4.71 -8.69
CA ASN A 55 -7.19 -3.31 -8.37
C ASN A 55 -6.80 -3.06 -6.89
N TYR A 56 -6.47 -4.09 -6.14
CA TYR A 56 -5.92 -3.95 -4.79
C TYR A 56 -4.41 -3.80 -4.85
N ALA A 57 -3.93 -2.64 -4.41
CA ALA A 57 -2.51 -2.28 -4.37
C ALA A 57 -1.92 -2.50 -2.99
N ILE A 58 -0.72 -3.06 -2.92
CA ILE A 58 0.07 -3.07 -1.68
C ILE A 58 0.63 -1.66 -1.47
N LEU A 59 0.41 -1.10 -0.28
CA LEU A 59 0.70 0.31 0.01
C LEU A 59 1.71 0.52 1.15
N GLY A 60 2.69 -0.38 1.25
CA GLY A 60 3.85 -0.19 2.14
C GLY A 60 3.56 -0.45 3.63
N ARG A 61 2.54 -1.24 3.97
CA ARG A 61 2.26 -1.69 5.34
C ARG A 61 2.29 -3.21 5.39
N TYR A 62 3.15 -3.74 6.29
CA TYR A 62 3.45 -5.16 6.36
C TYR A 62 3.51 -5.65 7.80
N VAL A 63 3.05 -6.87 8.04
CA VAL A 63 3.34 -7.69 9.21
C VAL A 63 3.84 -9.01 8.67
N LEU A 64 5.13 -9.27 8.76
CA LEU A 64 5.78 -10.38 8.10
C LEU A 64 6.42 -11.32 9.12
N LYS A 65 6.44 -12.61 8.82
CA LYS A 65 7.24 -13.60 9.52
C LYS A 65 8.71 -13.39 9.19
N SER A 66 9.60 -13.82 10.09
CA SER A 66 11.05 -13.66 9.98
C SER A 66 11.67 -14.32 8.73
N ASP A 67 11.04 -15.35 8.21
CA ASP A 67 11.46 -16.09 7.02
C ASP A 67 11.66 -15.18 5.78
N ILE A 68 11.06 -13.99 5.79
CA ILE A 68 11.28 -12.99 4.75
C ILE A 68 12.76 -12.59 4.62
N PHE A 69 13.52 -12.57 5.71
CA PHE A 69 14.92 -12.17 5.67
C PHE A 69 15.77 -13.20 4.93
N ASP A 70 15.56 -14.49 5.19
CA ASP A 70 16.27 -15.58 4.47
C ASP A 70 15.92 -15.57 2.98
N ILE A 71 14.67 -15.24 2.65
CA ILE A 71 14.23 -15.10 1.25
C ILE A 71 14.97 -13.93 0.58
N LEU A 72 14.98 -12.75 1.21
CA LEU A 72 15.59 -11.55 0.65
C LEU A 72 17.10 -11.68 0.45
N GLU A 73 17.81 -12.40 1.33
CA GLU A 73 19.26 -12.66 1.18
C GLU A 73 19.59 -13.48 -0.08
N ASN A 74 18.67 -14.34 -0.51
CA ASN A 74 18.85 -15.24 -1.65
C ASN A 74 18.11 -14.77 -2.92
N LEU A 75 17.41 -13.64 -2.86
CA LEU A 75 16.63 -13.13 -3.97
C LEU A 75 17.53 -12.58 -5.09
N ARG A 76 17.16 -12.87 -6.34
CA ARG A 76 17.81 -12.25 -7.50
C ARG A 76 17.16 -10.91 -7.83
N PRO A 77 17.92 -9.95 -8.41
CA PRO A 77 17.36 -8.71 -8.88
C PRO A 77 16.17 -8.95 -9.84
N GLY A 78 15.06 -8.25 -9.55
CA GLY A 78 13.82 -8.30 -10.33
C GLY A 78 13.59 -7.05 -11.17
N TYR A 79 12.39 -6.45 -11.06
CA TYR A 79 12.03 -5.25 -11.81
C TYR A 79 13.06 -4.12 -11.61
N GLY A 80 13.50 -3.52 -12.70
CA GLY A 80 14.50 -2.44 -12.68
C GLY A 80 15.94 -2.86 -12.32
N GLY A 81 16.22 -4.15 -12.17
CA GLY A 81 17.53 -4.67 -11.75
C GLY A 81 17.79 -4.54 -10.25
N GLU A 82 16.78 -4.27 -9.46
CA GLU A 82 16.84 -4.13 -8.01
C GLU A 82 16.23 -5.35 -7.30
N ILE A 83 16.63 -5.59 -6.05
CA ILE A 83 15.96 -6.56 -5.18
C ILE A 83 14.65 -5.93 -4.72
N GLN A 84 13.52 -6.45 -5.23
CA GLN A 84 12.20 -5.94 -4.93
C GLN A 84 11.59 -6.71 -3.76
N LEU A 85 11.09 -5.97 -2.75
CA LEU A 85 10.37 -6.58 -1.63
C LEU A 85 9.17 -7.40 -2.12
N THR A 86 8.48 -6.95 -3.16
CA THR A 86 7.31 -7.65 -3.73
C THR A 86 7.67 -9.05 -4.23
N ASP A 87 8.85 -9.24 -4.82
CA ASP A 87 9.31 -10.57 -5.25
C ASP A 87 9.59 -11.47 -4.03
N GLY A 88 10.16 -10.92 -2.96
CA GLY A 88 10.33 -11.64 -1.69
C GLY A 88 9.00 -11.99 -1.02
N LEU A 89 8.04 -11.08 -1.03
CA LEU A 89 6.69 -11.33 -0.52
C LEU A 89 5.95 -12.39 -1.33
N ARG A 90 6.13 -12.40 -2.65
CA ARG A 90 5.58 -13.42 -3.54
C ARG A 90 6.13 -14.80 -3.18
N GLU A 91 7.43 -14.93 -2.97
CA GLU A 91 8.05 -16.19 -2.55
C GLU A 91 7.60 -16.62 -1.16
N LEU A 92 7.50 -15.68 -0.20
CA LEU A 92 6.95 -15.94 1.13
C LEU A 92 5.49 -16.43 1.05
N CYS A 93 4.67 -15.81 0.20
CA CYS A 93 3.28 -16.19 -0.04
C CYS A 93 3.14 -17.62 -0.62
N MET A 94 4.10 -18.07 -1.43
CA MET A 94 4.11 -19.43 -1.97
C MET A 94 4.55 -20.48 -0.93
N ARG A 95 5.37 -20.09 0.04
CA ARG A 95 5.86 -20.99 1.10
C ARG A 95 4.90 -21.09 2.29
N ASP A 96 4.18 -20.02 2.60
CA ASP A 96 3.32 -19.92 3.78
C ASP A 96 2.08 -19.07 3.50
N LYS A 97 1.15 -19.08 4.44
CA LYS A 97 -0.09 -18.30 4.35
C LYS A 97 0.20 -16.81 4.39
N MET A 98 -0.45 -16.07 3.50
CA MET A 98 -0.46 -14.61 3.49
C MET A 98 -1.87 -14.08 3.35
N ILE A 99 -2.17 -12.99 4.05
CA ILE A 99 -3.43 -12.28 3.95
C ILE A 99 -3.23 -10.83 3.51
N ALA A 100 -4.22 -10.30 2.84
CA ALA A 100 -4.34 -8.87 2.55
C ALA A 100 -5.42 -8.26 3.45
N VAL A 101 -5.11 -7.12 4.05
CA VAL A 101 -6.03 -6.34 4.87
C VAL A 101 -6.32 -5.03 4.17
N ASP A 102 -7.57 -4.84 3.73
CA ASP A 102 -8.04 -3.58 3.16
C ASP A 102 -8.28 -2.60 4.31
N PHE A 103 -7.26 -1.80 4.62
CA PHE A 103 -7.29 -0.90 5.77
C PHE A 103 -8.08 0.38 5.47
N GLU A 104 -8.73 0.91 6.51
CA GLU A 104 -9.41 2.22 6.44
C GLU A 104 -8.42 3.36 6.61
N GLY A 105 -8.73 4.47 5.96
CA GLY A 105 -7.98 5.70 6.06
C GLY A 105 -7.55 6.26 4.71
N ARG A 106 -7.20 7.54 4.71
CA ARG A 106 -6.66 8.22 3.55
C ARG A 106 -5.16 7.97 3.46
N ARG A 107 -4.71 7.54 2.30
CA ARG A 107 -3.30 7.43 1.96
C ARG A 107 -2.85 8.68 1.22
N TYR A 108 -1.66 9.16 1.53
CA TYR A 108 -0.96 10.20 0.79
C TYR A 108 0.32 9.63 0.18
N ASP A 109 0.54 9.90 -1.10
CA ASP A 109 1.79 9.57 -1.77
C ASP A 109 2.74 10.77 -1.69
N THR A 110 3.54 10.82 -0.64
CA THR A 110 4.48 11.91 -0.40
C THR A 110 5.76 11.80 -1.24
N GLY A 111 5.89 10.77 -2.06
CA GLY A 111 7.00 10.62 -3.02
C GLY A 111 6.91 11.59 -4.22
N ASN A 112 5.78 12.29 -4.37
CA ASN A 112 5.61 13.36 -5.35
C ASN A 112 5.17 14.66 -4.67
N LEU A 113 5.46 15.80 -5.32
CA LEU A 113 5.23 17.13 -4.75
C LEU A 113 3.74 17.40 -4.45
N ASN A 114 2.84 16.99 -5.32
CA ASN A 114 1.40 17.22 -5.12
C ASN A 114 0.89 16.44 -3.91
N GLY A 115 1.21 15.15 -3.79
CA GLY A 115 0.83 14.34 -2.64
C GLY A 115 1.43 14.82 -1.32
N PHE A 116 2.67 15.35 -1.35
CA PHE A 116 3.28 16.01 -0.20
C PHE A 116 2.51 17.27 0.22
N LEU A 117 2.12 18.11 -0.73
CA LEU A 117 1.33 19.32 -0.47
C LEU A 117 -0.07 18.98 0.04
N GLU A 118 -0.75 17.99 -0.57
CA GLU A 118 -2.05 17.51 -0.09
C GLU A 118 -1.96 17.03 1.36
N ALA A 119 -1.00 16.17 1.68
CA ALA A 119 -0.79 15.68 3.03
C ALA A 119 -0.53 16.85 4.01
N THR A 120 0.35 17.77 3.65
CA THR A 120 0.68 18.92 4.48
C THR A 120 -0.55 19.77 4.78
N ILE A 121 -1.35 20.08 3.76
CA ILE A 121 -2.57 20.91 3.91
C ILE A 121 -3.61 20.19 4.77
N ASP A 122 -3.90 18.92 4.49
CA ASP A 122 -4.91 18.17 5.21
C ASP A 122 -4.54 18.00 6.70
N PHE A 123 -3.32 17.58 7.00
CA PHE A 123 -2.85 17.48 8.39
C PHE A 123 -2.84 18.82 9.11
N ALA A 124 -2.45 19.90 8.44
CA ALA A 124 -2.45 21.22 9.02
C ALA A 124 -3.87 21.77 9.24
N LEU A 125 -4.84 21.41 8.39
CA LEU A 125 -6.26 21.74 8.57
C LEU A 125 -6.89 21.03 9.78
N ASP A 126 -6.50 19.80 10.05
CA ASP A 126 -7.01 19.00 11.17
C ASP A 126 -6.29 19.30 12.49
N HIS A 127 -5.12 19.90 12.43
CA HIS A 127 -4.34 20.22 13.62
C HIS A 127 -4.94 21.40 14.39
N LYS A 128 -5.11 21.22 15.72
CA LYS A 128 -5.83 22.19 16.61
C LYS A 128 -5.25 23.60 16.55
N ALA A 129 -3.94 23.75 16.47
CA ALA A 129 -3.29 25.07 16.48
C ALA A 129 -3.27 25.76 15.11
N THR A 130 -3.12 25.00 14.02
CA THR A 130 -2.95 25.56 12.66
C THR A 130 -4.24 25.60 11.87
N GLY A 131 -5.17 24.68 12.09
CA GLY A 131 -6.40 24.52 11.33
C GLY A 131 -7.26 25.78 11.21
N PRO A 132 -7.58 26.48 12.32
CA PRO A 132 -8.38 27.70 12.26
C PRO A 132 -7.75 28.83 11.43
N TRP A 133 -6.45 29.00 11.53
CA TRP A 133 -5.67 29.97 10.75
C TRP A 133 -5.62 29.57 9.27
N LEU A 134 -5.27 28.30 8.98
CA LEU A 134 -5.10 27.83 7.61
C LEU A 134 -6.41 27.88 6.81
N ARG A 135 -7.57 27.55 7.44
CA ARG A 135 -8.88 27.69 6.78
C ARG A 135 -9.17 29.13 6.35
N ARG A 136 -8.85 30.13 7.18
CA ARG A 136 -8.98 31.54 6.80
C ARG A 136 -8.05 31.92 5.67
N PHE A 137 -6.77 31.56 5.81
CA PHE A 137 -5.73 31.83 4.81
C PHE A 137 -6.09 31.26 3.42
N ILE A 138 -6.54 30.00 3.35
CA ILE A 138 -6.95 29.38 2.07
C ILE A 138 -8.14 30.12 1.46
N LYS A 139 -9.16 30.49 2.26
CA LYS A 139 -10.31 31.25 1.77
C LYS A 139 -9.94 32.62 1.22
N GLU A 140 -8.98 33.30 1.84
CA GLU A 140 -8.47 34.60 1.35
C GLU A 140 -7.66 34.42 0.05
N LYS A 141 -6.82 33.41 -0.01
CA LYS A 141 -6.03 33.11 -1.23
C LYS A 141 -6.92 32.72 -2.41
N ALA A 142 -7.94 31.91 -2.19
CA ALA A 142 -8.87 31.50 -3.23
C ALA A 142 -9.63 32.67 -3.89
N LYS A 143 -9.77 33.83 -3.22
CA LYS A 143 -10.35 35.03 -3.80
C LYS A 143 -9.40 35.77 -4.75
N GLN A 144 -8.12 35.42 -4.77
CA GLN A 144 -7.07 36.03 -5.57
C GLN A 144 -6.69 35.22 -6.81
N LEU A 145 -7.28 34.01 -6.96
CA LEU A 145 -7.15 33.10 -8.09
C LEU A 145 -8.32 33.25 -9.06
#